data_4debaad167b771f079644e861d28d41a
#
_entry.id   4debaad167b771f079644e861d28d41a
#
_cell.length_a   1.000
_cell.length_b   1.000
_cell.length_c   1.000
_cell.angle_alpha   90.00
_cell.angle_beta   90.00
_cell.angle_gamma   90.00
#
_symmetry.space_group_name_H-M   'P 1'
#
loop_
_entity.id
_entity.type
_entity.pdbx_description
1 polymer ?
#
loop_
_entity_poly.entity_id
_entity_poly.type
_entity_poly.pdbx_seq_one_letter_code
_entity_poly.pdbx_strand_id
1 'polypeptide(L)'
;MVIDVYAFPGFLKEICQDPERVAFRREQYFLYKQHVWPMELFMKQLNAAGIDKCVISAEDVTTRAGDTIVSNEEIRTLVDLQPERLIGFASVDPQRPDAVEVLEKAFTELHLAGLKLSPAMQRFYPNDFHLMDPVYQVCLKYNKPILFQSGMT
;
A
#
# COMPACT_ATOMS: atom_id res chain seq x y z
N MET A 1 -7.21 -6.59 21.80
CA MET A 1 -6.44 -5.94 20.73
C MET A 1 -7.31 -5.85 19.49
N VAL A 2 -7.51 -4.65 18.97
CA VAL A 2 -8.29 -4.36 17.75
C VAL A 2 -7.31 -3.96 16.65
N ILE A 3 -7.40 -4.63 15.49
CA ILE A 3 -6.56 -4.34 14.33
C ILE A 3 -7.47 -3.92 13.17
N ASP A 4 -7.29 -2.70 12.68
CA ASP A 4 -7.87 -2.30 11.39
C ASP A 4 -6.96 -2.84 10.28
N VAL A 5 -7.54 -3.65 9.38
CA VAL A 5 -6.77 -4.35 8.35
C VAL A 5 -6.57 -3.51 7.07
N TYR A 6 -7.13 -2.32 6.98
CA TYR A 6 -6.95 -1.47 5.82
C TYR A 6 -7.16 0.01 6.10
N ALA A 7 -6.11 0.81 5.94
CA ALA A 7 -6.21 2.25 5.82
C ALA A 7 -5.31 2.76 4.69
N PHE A 8 -5.80 3.78 3.97
CA PHE A 8 -5.05 4.42 2.90
C PHE A 8 -4.25 5.63 3.44
N PRO A 9 -2.91 5.56 3.46
CA PRO A 9 -2.08 6.61 4.06
C PRO A 9 -1.65 7.71 3.08
N GLY A 10 -2.12 7.69 1.83
CA GLY A 10 -1.56 8.46 0.72
C GLY A 10 -1.56 9.97 0.89
N PHE A 11 -2.35 10.53 1.81
CA PHE A 11 -2.40 11.96 2.09
C PHE A 11 -1.79 12.35 3.44
N LEU A 12 -1.00 11.45 4.03
CA LEU A 12 -0.22 11.81 5.21
C LEU A 12 0.94 12.73 4.82
N LYS A 13 1.09 13.84 5.56
CA LYS A 13 2.08 14.90 5.30
C LYS A 13 3.50 14.34 5.22
N GLU A 14 3.79 13.31 5.99
CA GLU A 14 5.12 12.70 6.10
C GLU A 14 5.60 12.06 4.79
N ILE A 15 4.68 11.71 3.89
CA ILE A 15 4.98 11.11 2.57
C ILE A 15 4.33 11.88 1.40
N CYS A 16 3.67 13.00 1.64
CA CYS A 16 2.91 13.71 0.62
C CYS A 16 3.03 15.22 0.80
N GLN A 17 4.22 15.78 0.53
CA GLN A 17 4.48 17.22 0.64
C GLN A 17 4.60 17.89 -0.73
N ASP A 18 5.03 17.15 -1.75
CA ASP A 18 5.16 17.67 -3.10
C ASP A 18 3.77 17.90 -3.74
N PRO A 19 3.49 19.12 -4.24
CA PRO A 19 2.22 19.44 -4.90
C PRO A 19 1.90 18.55 -6.10
N GLU A 20 2.89 18.12 -6.88
CA GLU A 20 2.68 17.22 -8.01
C GLU A 20 2.24 15.83 -7.56
N ARG A 21 2.85 15.31 -6.48
CA ARG A 21 2.42 14.04 -5.85
C ARG A 21 1.01 14.14 -5.28
N VAL A 22 0.67 15.26 -4.65
CA VAL A 22 -0.70 15.51 -4.15
C VAL A 22 -1.70 15.49 -5.29
N ALA A 23 -1.40 16.19 -6.39
CA ALA A 23 -2.26 16.23 -7.58
C ALA A 23 -2.43 14.84 -8.20
N PHE A 24 -1.33 14.11 -8.40
CA PHE A 24 -1.34 12.75 -8.91
C PHE A 24 -2.21 11.81 -8.05
N ARG A 25 -2.03 11.81 -6.73
CA ARG A 25 -2.83 10.98 -5.81
C ARG A 25 -4.31 11.33 -5.84
N ARG A 26 -4.64 12.62 -5.90
CA ARG A 26 -6.03 13.08 -6.03
C ARG A 26 -6.68 12.57 -7.30
N GLU A 27 -5.98 12.63 -8.42
CA GLU A 27 -6.45 12.14 -9.71
C GLU A 27 -6.68 10.62 -9.68
N GLN A 28 -5.69 9.85 -9.19
CA GLN A 28 -5.76 8.39 -9.22
C GLN A 28 -6.89 7.81 -8.36
N TYR A 29 -7.26 8.50 -7.26
CA TYR A 29 -8.32 8.08 -6.34
C TYR A 29 -9.62 8.88 -6.50
N PHE A 30 -9.68 9.82 -7.44
CA PHE A 30 -10.83 10.74 -7.61
C PHE A 30 -11.14 11.56 -6.34
N LEU A 31 -10.15 11.80 -5.50
CA LEU A 31 -10.25 12.52 -4.23
C LEU A 31 -9.80 13.98 -4.35
N TYR A 32 -10.35 14.71 -5.31
CA TYR A 32 -9.91 16.06 -5.70
C TYR A 32 -9.93 17.11 -4.59
N LYS A 33 -10.75 16.91 -3.56
CA LYS A 33 -10.86 17.81 -2.39
C LYS A 33 -10.09 17.33 -1.16
N GLN A 34 -9.42 16.19 -1.26
CA GLN A 34 -8.66 15.65 -0.12
C GLN A 34 -7.47 16.55 0.20
N HIS A 35 -7.36 16.93 1.47
CA HIS A 35 -6.23 17.69 1.99
C HIS A 35 -5.16 16.75 2.55
N VAL A 36 -3.91 17.22 2.51
CA VAL A 36 -2.80 16.58 3.22
C VAL A 36 -2.93 16.91 4.72
N TRP A 37 -2.70 15.92 5.57
CA TRP A 37 -2.88 16.00 7.00
C TRP A 37 -1.79 15.24 7.77
N PRO A 38 -1.45 15.66 9.01
CA PRO A 38 -0.33 15.07 9.72
C PRO A 38 -0.65 13.70 10.30
N MET A 39 0.36 12.85 10.46
CA MET A 39 0.30 11.55 11.12
C MET A 39 -0.32 11.65 12.52
N GLU A 40 -0.05 12.72 13.26
CA GLU A 40 -0.62 12.94 14.60
C GLU A 40 -2.15 12.89 14.60
N LEU A 41 -2.79 13.45 13.58
CA LEU A 41 -4.25 13.41 13.45
C LEU A 41 -4.74 12.00 13.15
N PHE A 42 -4.02 11.25 12.33
CA PHE A 42 -4.31 9.84 12.06
C PHE A 42 -4.23 9.01 13.34
N MET A 43 -3.19 9.19 14.15
CA MET A 43 -3.07 8.50 15.44
C MET A 43 -4.20 8.87 16.39
N LYS A 44 -4.61 10.13 16.44
CA LYS A 44 -5.78 10.56 17.25
C LYS A 44 -7.08 9.87 16.80
N GLN A 45 -7.28 9.70 15.49
CA GLN A 45 -8.46 8.98 14.97
C GLN A 45 -8.43 7.49 15.35
N LEU A 46 -7.29 6.81 15.23
CA LEU A 46 -7.15 5.41 15.66
C LEU A 46 -7.44 5.27 17.16
N ASN A 47 -6.92 6.19 17.98
CA ASN A 47 -7.18 6.19 19.43
C ASN A 47 -8.66 6.41 19.75
N ALA A 48 -9.30 7.37 19.10
CA ALA A 48 -10.73 7.66 19.29
C ALA A 48 -11.62 6.49 18.86
N ALA A 49 -11.19 5.71 17.86
CA ALA A 49 -11.89 4.51 17.39
C ALA A 49 -11.55 3.23 18.20
N GLY A 50 -10.64 3.32 19.18
CA GLY A 50 -10.20 2.15 19.97
C GLY A 50 -9.39 1.14 19.17
N ILE A 51 -8.72 1.59 18.09
CA ILE A 51 -7.89 0.73 17.23
C ILE A 51 -6.47 0.70 17.79
N ASP A 52 -6.00 -0.49 18.12
CA ASP A 52 -4.65 -0.71 18.67
C ASP A 52 -3.57 -0.67 17.58
N LYS A 53 -3.83 -1.35 16.44
CA LYS A 53 -2.92 -1.39 15.28
C LYS A 53 -3.69 -1.19 13.99
N CYS A 54 -3.00 -0.67 12.98
CA CYS A 54 -3.59 -0.43 11.67
C CYS A 54 -2.66 -0.92 10.56
N VAL A 55 -3.21 -1.65 9.60
CA VAL A 55 -2.49 -2.00 8.36
C VAL A 55 -2.62 -0.84 7.40
N ILE A 56 -1.47 -0.32 6.99
CA ILE A 56 -1.34 0.66 5.90
C ILE A 56 -0.66 0.00 4.70
N SER A 57 -1.05 0.38 3.50
CA SER A 57 -0.54 -0.29 2.30
C SER A 57 -0.06 0.66 1.22
N ALA A 58 0.96 0.22 0.49
CA ALA A 58 1.35 0.79 -0.79
C ALA A 58 0.26 0.58 -1.86
N GLU A 59 0.40 1.28 -2.98
CA GLU A 59 -0.44 1.11 -4.16
C GLU A 59 0.41 1.33 -5.41
N ASP A 60 0.77 0.25 -6.08
CA ASP A 60 1.53 0.27 -7.33
C ASP A 60 0.59 0.16 -8.53
N VAL A 61 0.55 1.19 -9.35
CA VAL A 61 -0.24 1.25 -10.59
C VAL A 61 0.63 1.60 -11.80
N THR A 62 1.90 1.23 -11.73
CA THR A 62 2.94 1.62 -12.69
C THR A 62 2.55 1.33 -14.14
N THR A 63 1.99 0.16 -14.43
CA THR A 63 1.57 -0.18 -15.81
C THR A 63 0.45 0.72 -16.31
N ARG A 64 -0.49 1.12 -15.43
CA ARG A 64 -1.63 1.96 -15.80
C ARG A 64 -1.33 3.45 -15.80
N ALA A 65 -0.57 3.93 -14.81
CA ALA A 65 -0.41 5.36 -14.54
C ALA A 65 1.05 5.84 -14.61
N GLY A 66 1.99 4.96 -14.90
CA GLY A 66 3.42 5.27 -15.03
C GLY A 66 4.19 5.37 -13.72
N ASP A 67 3.50 5.27 -12.56
CA ASP A 67 4.13 5.38 -11.24
C ASP A 67 3.29 4.70 -10.16
N THR A 68 3.83 4.61 -8.95
CA THR A 68 3.12 4.20 -7.73
C THR A 68 2.29 5.35 -7.18
N ILE A 69 1.11 5.08 -6.65
CA ILE A 69 0.34 6.09 -5.90
C ILE A 69 0.96 6.29 -4.52
N VAL A 70 1.28 5.19 -3.84
CA VAL A 70 2.09 5.15 -2.61
C VAL A 70 3.13 4.05 -2.78
N SER A 71 4.40 4.38 -2.62
CA SER A 71 5.48 3.42 -2.78
C SER A 71 5.69 2.54 -1.55
N ASN A 72 6.41 1.43 -1.71
CA ASN A 72 6.78 0.54 -0.61
C ASN A 72 7.72 1.24 0.38
N GLU A 73 8.61 2.09 -0.12
CA GLU A 73 9.53 2.91 0.68
C GLU A 73 8.79 3.94 1.53
N GLU A 74 7.76 4.57 0.99
CA GLU A 74 6.90 5.50 1.74
C GLU A 74 6.16 4.77 2.87
N ILE A 75 5.67 3.56 2.63
CA ILE A 75 5.05 2.73 3.68
C ILE A 75 6.08 2.39 4.77
N ARG A 76 7.30 2.02 4.40
CA ARG A 76 8.37 1.76 5.38
C ARG A 76 8.64 3.00 6.24
N THR A 77 8.73 4.17 5.62
CA THR A 77 8.92 5.44 6.33
C THR A 77 7.82 5.68 7.39
N LEU A 78 6.55 5.46 7.04
CA LEU A 78 5.44 5.63 7.98
C LEU A 78 5.48 4.61 9.13
N VAL A 79 5.82 3.35 8.82
CA VAL A 79 5.96 2.30 9.84
C VAL A 79 7.11 2.64 10.80
N ASP A 80 8.22 3.17 10.32
CA ASP A 80 9.35 3.58 11.15
C ASP A 80 8.99 4.70 12.13
N LEU A 81 8.07 5.58 11.73
CA LEU A 81 7.56 6.65 12.62
C LEU A 81 6.63 6.12 13.72
N GLN A 82 5.93 5.02 13.49
CA GLN A 82 4.93 4.46 14.41
C GLN A 82 4.97 2.91 14.44
N PRO A 83 6.11 2.30 14.79
CA PRO A 83 6.33 0.86 14.63
C PRO A 83 5.42 -0.02 15.50
N GLU A 84 4.96 0.51 16.65
CA GLU A 84 4.07 -0.20 17.54
C GLU A 84 2.60 -0.17 17.07
N ARG A 85 2.26 0.76 16.18
CA ARG A 85 0.89 1.05 15.76
C ARG A 85 0.61 0.70 14.30
N LEU A 86 1.61 0.79 13.42
CA LEU A 86 1.43 0.61 11.99
C LEU A 86 2.08 -0.70 11.51
N ILE A 87 1.34 -1.42 10.67
CA ILE A 87 1.78 -2.63 9.98
C ILE A 87 1.80 -2.30 8.49
N GLY A 88 2.98 -2.34 7.86
CA GLY A 88 3.12 -2.00 6.44
C GLY A 88 2.89 -3.20 5.53
N PHE A 89 2.00 -3.05 4.55
CA PHE A 89 1.83 -4.00 3.45
C PHE A 89 2.39 -3.40 2.17
N ALA A 90 3.15 -4.21 1.44
CA ALA A 90 3.66 -3.88 0.11
C ALA A 90 2.54 -3.81 -0.93
N SER A 91 2.82 -3.20 -2.05
CA SER A 91 2.09 -3.41 -3.30
C SER A 91 3.08 -3.58 -4.44
N VAL A 92 2.68 -4.33 -5.45
CA VAL A 92 3.39 -4.47 -6.72
C VAL A 92 2.36 -4.57 -7.84
N ASP A 93 2.60 -3.87 -8.94
CA ASP A 93 1.82 -4.09 -10.16
C ASP A 93 2.29 -5.41 -10.80
N PRO A 94 1.44 -6.44 -10.87
CA PRO A 94 1.88 -7.74 -11.37
C PRO A 94 2.26 -7.75 -12.85
N GLN A 95 1.87 -6.72 -13.60
CA GLN A 95 2.15 -6.61 -15.03
C GLN A 95 3.53 -6.02 -15.34
N ARG A 96 4.23 -5.49 -14.34
CA ARG A 96 5.58 -4.96 -14.55
C ARG A 96 6.61 -6.10 -14.65
N PRO A 97 7.65 -5.96 -15.51
CA PRO A 97 8.63 -7.03 -15.75
C PRO A 97 9.49 -7.36 -14.52
N ASP A 98 9.66 -6.42 -13.59
CA ASP A 98 10.45 -6.54 -12.36
C ASP A 98 9.57 -6.77 -11.10
N ALA A 99 8.34 -7.27 -11.28
CA ALA A 99 7.39 -7.45 -10.17
C ALA A 99 7.95 -8.32 -9.04
N VAL A 100 8.65 -9.38 -9.37
CA VAL A 100 9.25 -10.32 -8.40
C VAL A 100 10.34 -9.62 -7.60
N GLU A 101 11.26 -8.92 -8.26
CA GLU A 101 12.38 -8.22 -7.61
C GLU A 101 11.87 -7.12 -6.67
N VAL A 102 10.88 -6.35 -7.12
CA VAL A 102 10.25 -5.29 -6.29
C VAL A 102 9.61 -5.89 -5.05
N LEU A 103 8.90 -7.01 -5.20
CA LEU A 103 8.23 -7.65 -4.08
C LEU A 103 9.23 -8.33 -3.12
N GLU A 104 10.26 -8.99 -3.64
CA GLU A 104 11.33 -9.57 -2.81
C GLU A 104 12.03 -8.47 -1.98
N LYS A 105 12.39 -7.35 -2.62
CA LYS A 105 12.97 -6.20 -1.92
C LYS A 105 12.03 -5.68 -0.81
N ALA A 106 10.73 -5.58 -1.09
CA ALA A 106 9.76 -5.14 -0.10
C ALA A 106 9.74 -6.02 1.16
N PHE A 107 9.94 -7.33 1.00
CA PHE A 107 9.95 -8.27 2.13
C PHE A 107 11.29 -8.41 2.82
N THR A 108 12.41 -8.35 2.08
CA THR A 108 13.76 -8.61 2.62
C THR A 108 14.46 -7.36 3.12
N GLU A 109 14.29 -6.23 2.43
CA GLU A 109 14.97 -4.97 2.77
C GLU A 109 14.05 -4.02 3.54
N LEU A 110 12.80 -3.87 3.08
CA LEU A 110 11.83 -2.96 3.72
C LEU A 110 11.05 -3.64 4.86
N HIS A 111 11.18 -4.96 5.01
CA HIS A 111 10.54 -5.76 6.06
C HIS A 111 9.02 -5.57 6.17
N LEU A 112 8.35 -5.39 5.02
CA LEU A 112 6.90 -5.26 4.98
C LEU A 112 6.22 -6.60 5.32
N ALA A 113 5.06 -6.51 5.95
CA ALA A 113 4.43 -7.66 6.62
C ALA A 113 3.54 -8.50 5.69
N GLY A 114 3.10 -7.95 4.57
CA GLY A 114 2.23 -8.62 3.61
C GLY A 114 2.18 -7.89 2.28
N LEU A 115 1.33 -8.38 1.38
CA LEU A 115 1.08 -7.80 0.06
C LEU A 115 -0.37 -7.33 -0.03
N LYS A 116 -0.60 -6.14 -0.56
CA LYS A 116 -1.92 -5.64 -0.94
C LYS A 116 -2.00 -5.49 -2.44
N LEU A 117 -3.04 -6.02 -3.03
CA LEU A 117 -3.33 -5.95 -4.46
C LEU A 117 -4.71 -5.34 -4.72
N SER A 118 -4.82 -4.56 -5.77
CA SER A 118 -6.05 -3.90 -6.22
C SER A 118 -6.40 -4.33 -7.65
N PRO A 119 -7.02 -5.51 -7.86
CA PRO A 119 -7.25 -6.06 -9.19
C PRO A 119 -7.93 -5.10 -10.16
N ALA A 120 -8.93 -4.33 -9.69
CA ALA A 120 -9.63 -3.34 -10.51
C ALA A 120 -8.71 -2.17 -10.93
N MET A 121 -7.91 -1.64 -10.01
CA MET A 121 -7.00 -0.53 -10.29
C MET A 121 -5.79 -0.95 -11.12
N GLN A 122 -5.24 -2.13 -10.83
CA GLN A 122 -4.07 -2.70 -11.52
C GLN A 122 -4.46 -3.48 -12.79
N ARG A 123 -5.76 -3.65 -13.08
CA ARG A 123 -6.32 -4.27 -14.29
C ARG A 123 -5.83 -5.69 -14.53
N PHE A 124 -5.95 -6.53 -13.53
CA PHE A 124 -5.64 -7.97 -13.64
C PHE A 124 -6.73 -8.82 -12.99
N TYR A 125 -6.72 -10.12 -13.28
CA TYR A 125 -7.57 -11.11 -12.61
C TYR A 125 -6.74 -11.95 -11.64
N PRO A 126 -7.15 -12.11 -10.37
CA PRO A 126 -6.39 -12.90 -9.38
C PRO A 126 -6.19 -14.37 -9.78
N ASN A 127 -7.03 -14.90 -10.65
CA ASN A 127 -6.94 -16.27 -11.21
C ASN A 127 -6.22 -16.34 -12.55
N ASP A 128 -5.62 -15.27 -13.02
CA ASP A 128 -4.68 -15.32 -14.14
C ASP A 128 -3.32 -15.85 -13.62
N PHE A 129 -3.21 -17.18 -13.56
CA PHE A 129 -2.02 -17.83 -13.02
C PHE A 129 -0.75 -17.58 -13.85
N HIS A 130 -0.87 -17.29 -15.14
CA HIS A 130 0.28 -16.91 -15.95
C HIS A 130 0.96 -15.63 -15.42
N LEU A 131 0.14 -14.67 -15.03
CA LEU A 131 0.60 -13.40 -14.50
C LEU A 131 0.92 -13.49 -13.01
N MET A 132 0.05 -14.17 -12.24
CA MET A 132 0.05 -14.08 -10.79
C MET A 132 0.92 -15.11 -10.07
N ASP A 133 1.22 -16.26 -10.71
CA ASP A 133 1.99 -17.32 -10.06
C ASP A 133 3.36 -16.84 -9.55
N PRO A 134 4.16 -16.06 -10.31
CA PRO A 134 5.43 -15.54 -9.79
C PRO A 134 5.25 -14.70 -8.51
N VAL A 135 4.22 -13.86 -8.44
CA VAL A 135 3.91 -13.03 -7.26
C VAL A 135 3.48 -13.91 -6.08
N TYR A 136 2.64 -14.92 -6.34
CA TYR A 136 2.19 -15.86 -5.31
C TYR A 136 3.34 -16.68 -4.74
N GLN A 137 4.27 -17.13 -5.58
CA GLN A 137 5.45 -17.90 -5.14
C GLN A 137 6.35 -17.06 -4.21
N VAL A 138 6.52 -15.76 -4.47
CA VAL A 138 7.25 -14.87 -3.55
C VAL A 138 6.54 -14.79 -2.20
N CYS A 139 5.22 -14.61 -2.20
CA CYS A 139 4.45 -14.56 -0.95
C CYS A 139 4.53 -15.87 -0.16
N LEU A 140 4.47 -17.02 -0.83
CA LEU A 140 4.66 -18.33 -0.21
C LEU A 140 6.06 -18.51 0.36
N LYS A 141 7.09 -18.14 -0.41
CA LYS A 141 8.52 -18.22 0.01
C LYS A 141 8.77 -17.47 1.31
N TYR A 142 8.17 -16.30 1.47
CA TYR A 142 8.37 -15.44 2.64
C TYR A 142 7.25 -15.55 3.68
N ASN A 143 6.29 -16.46 3.48
CA ASN A 143 5.12 -16.67 4.35
C ASN A 143 4.36 -15.35 4.62
N LYS A 144 4.05 -14.61 3.54
CA LYS A 144 3.36 -13.32 3.60
C LYS A 144 1.90 -13.44 3.18
N PRO A 145 0.96 -12.87 3.95
CA PRO A 145 -0.45 -12.82 3.56
C PRO A 145 -0.67 -11.86 2.40
N ILE A 146 -1.74 -12.13 1.64
CA ILE A 146 -2.20 -11.25 0.55
C ILE A 146 -3.57 -10.70 0.90
N LEU A 147 -3.70 -9.37 0.82
CA LEU A 147 -4.96 -8.64 0.93
C LEU A 147 -5.41 -8.22 -0.47
N PHE A 148 -6.56 -8.71 -0.91
CA PHE A 148 -7.19 -8.25 -2.15
C PHE A 148 -8.25 -7.19 -1.86
N GLN A 149 -8.13 -6.04 -2.50
CA GLN A 149 -9.21 -5.05 -2.51
C GLN A 149 -10.24 -5.45 -3.56
N SER A 150 -11.39 -5.94 -3.10
CA SER A 150 -12.48 -6.44 -3.92
C SER A 150 -13.67 -5.47 -3.90
N GLY A 151 -13.54 -4.33 -4.45
CA GLY A 151 -14.62 -3.35 -4.50
C GLY A 151 -14.36 -2.32 -5.58
N MET A 152 -15.41 -1.63 -5.99
CA MET A 152 -15.23 -0.42 -6.78
C MET A 152 -14.79 0.71 -5.83
N THR A 153 -13.73 1.37 -6.21
CA THR A 153 -13.33 2.65 -5.62
C THR A 153 -14.07 3.77 -6.30
#